data_32abacdcf4117e7fd5201f0484161eb7
#
_entry.id   32abacdcf4117e7fd5201f0484161eb7
#
_cell.length_a   1.000
_cell.length_b   1.000
_cell.length_c   1.000
_cell.angle_alpha   90.00
_cell.angle_beta   90.00
_cell.angle_gamma   90.00
#
_symmetry.space_group_name_H-M   'P 1'
#
loop_
_entity.id
_entity.type
_entity.pdbx_description
1 polymer ?
#
loop_
_entity_poly.entity_id
_entity_poly.type
_entity_poly.pdbx_seq_one_letter_code
_entity_poly.pdbx_strand_id
1 'polypeptide(L)'
;MSELPIYSGRPMGIDDLLNFDVAIDEIPSGAKVVTIEEARNSLPEARSLLIQLQSISDHAAELTEELDVILESYDAGHDHVAELADYLATMIHKWHSVVDKMELTGAKMACLEPGRLEWYGVVDEKLVLYSWTQGEDDIESVSYTHLTLP
;
A
#
# COMPACT_ATOMS: atom_id res chain seq x y z
N MET A 1 -16.11 -4.57 -13.08
CA MET A 1 -15.38 -4.21 -12.88
C MET A 1 -15.26 -3.38 -12.52
N SER A 2 -15.29 -3.37 -12.00
CA SER A 2 -14.99 -2.40 -11.93
C SER A 2 -13.88 -2.08 -11.91
N GLU A 3 -13.45 -1.88 -12.72
CA GLU A 3 -12.40 -1.37 -12.74
C GLU A 3 -12.30 -0.39 -11.81
N LEU A 4 -11.26 -0.17 -11.38
CA LEU A 4 -10.91 0.93 -10.60
C LEU A 4 -10.75 2.06 -11.55
N PRO A 5 -11.83 2.70 -11.85
CA PRO A 5 -11.85 3.64 -12.94
C PRO A 5 -10.95 4.80 -12.78
N ILE A 6 -10.60 5.01 -11.56
CA ILE A 6 -9.79 6.09 -11.23
C ILE A 6 -8.41 6.03 -11.77
N TYR A 7 -8.01 4.88 -12.25
CA TYR A 7 -6.64 4.75 -12.64
C TYR A 7 -6.38 4.99 -14.09
N SER A 8 -7.37 5.45 -14.80
CA SER A 8 -7.13 5.71 -16.18
C SER A 8 -6.18 6.87 -16.30
N GLY A 9 -5.00 6.60 -16.69
CA GLY A 9 -4.04 7.63 -17.00
C GLY A 9 -3.26 8.21 -15.86
N ARG A 10 -3.46 7.76 -14.64
CA ARG A 10 -2.66 8.26 -13.54
C ARG A 10 -2.20 7.14 -12.62
N PRO A 11 -1.04 7.34 -11.97
CA PRO A 11 -0.55 6.33 -11.06
C PRO A 11 -1.42 6.25 -9.81
N MET A 12 -1.47 5.08 -9.22
CA MET A 12 -2.15 4.88 -7.96
C MET A 12 -1.40 5.61 -6.85
N GLY A 13 -2.08 6.47 -6.14
CA GLY A 13 -1.52 7.17 -5.01
C GLY A 13 -2.09 6.64 -3.70
N ILE A 14 -1.67 7.25 -2.61
CA ILE A 14 -2.14 6.87 -1.29
C ILE A 14 -3.64 7.10 -1.17
N ASP A 15 -4.14 8.19 -1.73
CA ASP A 15 -5.57 8.47 -1.71
C ASP A 15 -6.37 7.37 -2.36
N ASP A 16 -5.83 6.78 -3.41
CA ASP A 16 -6.50 5.69 -4.12
C ASP A 16 -6.53 4.44 -3.25
N LEU A 17 -5.47 4.21 -2.49
CA LEU A 17 -5.42 3.09 -1.55
C LEU A 17 -6.43 3.28 -0.42
N LEU A 18 -6.60 4.50 0.06
CA LEU A 18 -7.56 4.79 1.12
C LEU A 18 -8.99 4.66 0.64
N ASN A 19 -9.22 4.85 -0.64
CA ASN A 19 -10.53 4.71 -1.24
C ASN A 19 -10.81 3.27 -1.68
N PHE A 20 -9.90 2.37 -1.40
CA PHE A 20 -10.05 0.99 -1.81
C PHE A 20 -11.30 0.35 -1.21
N ASP A 21 -11.71 0.80 -0.04
CA ASP A 21 -12.91 0.28 0.61
C ASP A 21 -14.16 0.48 -0.23
N VAL A 22 -14.16 1.47 -1.09
CA VAL A 22 -15.28 1.72 -1.99
C VAL A 22 -15.44 0.54 -2.95
N ALA A 23 -14.36 -0.13 -3.27
CA ALA A 23 -14.35 -1.25 -4.19
C ALA A 23 -14.38 -2.60 -3.47
N ILE A 24 -14.54 -2.59 -2.15
CA ILE A 24 -14.48 -3.82 -1.38
C ILE A 24 -15.65 -4.75 -1.69
N ASP A 25 -16.71 -4.23 -2.27
CA ASP A 25 -17.85 -5.03 -2.66
C ASP A 25 -17.49 -6.05 -3.72
N GLU A 26 -16.35 -5.90 -4.35
CA GLU A 26 -15.85 -6.85 -5.33
C GLU A 26 -14.44 -7.18 -4.98
N ILE A 27 -14.09 -8.46 -5.04
CA ILE A 27 -12.71 -8.86 -4.90
C ILE A 27 -11.98 -8.41 -6.15
N PRO A 28 -10.96 -7.56 -6.03
CA PRO A 28 -10.22 -7.10 -7.20
C PRO A 28 -9.65 -8.28 -7.97
N SER A 29 -9.60 -8.14 -9.27
CA SER A 29 -8.99 -9.14 -10.13
C SER A 29 -7.55 -9.37 -9.67
N GLY A 30 -7.20 -10.61 -9.42
CA GLY A 30 -5.87 -10.96 -8.95
C GLY A 30 -5.69 -10.90 -7.44
N ALA A 31 -6.72 -10.50 -6.70
CA ALA A 31 -6.62 -10.48 -5.25
C ALA A 31 -6.53 -11.91 -4.72
N LYS A 32 -5.67 -12.08 -3.73
CA LYS A 32 -5.44 -13.38 -3.13
C LYS A 32 -6.33 -13.55 -1.93
N VAL A 33 -7.02 -14.69 -1.87
CA VAL A 33 -7.84 -15.07 -0.72
C VAL A 33 -7.04 -16.07 0.10
N VAL A 34 -6.91 -15.81 1.39
CA VAL A 34 -6.07 -16.63 2.27
C VAL A 34 -6.84 -17.09 3.49
N THR A 35 -6.31 -18.12 4.14
CA THR A 35 -6.83 -18.54 5.44
C THR A 35 -6.21 -17.65 6.51
N ILE A 36 -6.79 -17.69 7.71
CA ILE A 36 -6.22 -16.91 8.83
C ILE A 36 -4.80 -17.38 9.15
N GLU A 37 -4.53 -18.67 9.03
CA GLU A 37 -3.18 -19.20 9.26
C GLU A 37 -2.20 -18.69 8.21
N GLU A 38 -2.61 -18.64 6.96
CA GLU A 38 -1.77 -18.11 5.89
C GLU A 38 -1.49 -16.63 6.12
N ALA A 39 -2.50 -15.87 6.54
CA ALA A 39 -2.34 -14.46 6.85
C ALA A 39 -1.33 -14.27 7.99
N ARG A 40 -1.49 -15.04 9.06
CA ARG A 40 -0.57 -14.98 10.20
C ARG A 40 0.85 -15.37 9.82
N ASN A 41 1.00 -16.38 8.97
CA ASN A 41 2.32 -16.81 8.53
C ASN A 41 3.00 -15.77 7.65
N SER A 42 2.24 -14.97 6.90
CA SER A 42 2.79 -13.91 6.06
C SER A 42 3.04 -12.62 6.82
N LEU A 43 2.49 -12.48 8.02
CA LEU A 43 2.58 -11.22 8.77
C LEU A 43 4.00 -10.72 9.01
N PRO A 44 4.96 -11.54 9.42
CA PRO A 44 6.31 -11.04 9.65
C PRO A 44 6.91 -10.39 8.41
N GLU A 45 6.74 -11.01 7.25
CA GLU A 45 7.24 -10.45 6.00
C GLU A 45 6.47 -9.21 5.61
N ALA A 46 5.13 -9.27 5.69
CA ALA A 46 4.29 -8.13 5.34
C ALA A 46 4.57 -6.93 6.25
N ARG A 47 4.78 -7.18 7.53
CA ARG A 47 5.13 -6.13 8.49
C ARG A 47 6.47 -5.47 8.14
N SER A 48 7.46 -6.28 7.77
CA SER A 48 8.76 -5.76 7.35
C SER A 48 8.62 -4.89 6.10
N LEU A 49 7.81 -5.31 5.15
CA LEU A 49 7.57 -4.54 3.92
C LEU A 49 6.84 -3.24 4.22
N LEU A 50 5.90 -3.25 5.16
CA LEU A 50 5.22 -2.02 5.58
C LEU A 50 6.21 -1.01 6.16
N ILE A 51 7.15 -1.47 6.99
CA ILE A 51 8.17 -0.60 7.56
C ILE A 51 9.03 -0.01 6.45
N GLN A 52 9.35 -0.80 5.43
CA GLN A 52 10.09 -0.28 4.28
C GLN A 52 9.30 0.79 3.54
N LEU A 53 7.99 0.60 3.37
CA LEU A 53 7.14 1.59 2.71
C LEU A 53 7.07 2.89 3.53
N GLN A 54 6.96 2.77 4.84
CA GLN A 54 6.96 3.94 5.73
C GLN A 54 8.27 4.72 5.61
N SER A 55 9.39 4.00 5.57
CA SER A 55 10.70 4.61 5.44
C SER A 55 10.87 5.31 4.09
N ILE A 56 10.42 4.69 3.02
CA ILE A 56 10.48 5.29 1.68
C ILE A 56 9.63 6.57 1.64
N SER A 57 8.44 6.51 2.21
CA SER A 57 7.53 7.64 2.24
C SER A 57 8.14 8.83 2.99
N ASP A 58 8.71 8.57 4.16
CA ASP A 58 9.35 9.63 4.96
C ASP A 58 10.51 10.26 4.23
N HIS A 59 11.35 9.43 3.62
CA HIS A 59 12.52 9.92 2.90
C HIS A 59 12.12 10.70 1.64
N ALA A 60 11.11 10.23 0.93
CA ALA A 60 10.61 10.95 -0.25
C ALA A 60 10.03 12.31 0.14
N ALA A 61 9.36 12.40 1.28
CA ALA A 61 8.83 13.66 1.78
C ALA A 61 9.95 14.66 2.08
N GLU A 62 11.03 14.18 2.71
CA GLU A 62 12.19 15.02 3.00
C GLU A 62 12.84 15.54 1.73
N LEU A 63 13.00 14.66 0.73
CA LEU A 63 13.58 15.05 -0.53
C LEU A 63 12.72 16.05 -1.29
N THR A 64 11.41 15.89 -1.21
CA THR A 64 10.47 16.80 -1.84
C THR A 64 10.57 18.20 -1.24
N GLU A 65 10.66 18.28 0.09
CA GLU A 65 10.85 19.56 0.77
C GLU A 65 12.16 20.20 0.38
N GLU A 66 13.24 19.43 0.31
CA GLU A 66 14.54 19.92 -0.10
C GLU A 66 14.51 20.44 -1.53
N LEU A 67 13.84 19.71 -2.42
CA LEU A 67 13.71 20.12 -3.80
C LEU A 67 12.92 21.43 -3.92
N ASP A 68 11.84 21.58 -3.17
CA ASP A 68 11.05 22.81 -3.17
C ASP A 68 11.88 24.02 -2.75
N VAL A 69 12.69 23.85 -1.71
CA VAL A 69 13.58 24.92 -1.23
C VAL A 69 14.61 25.30 -2.30
N ILE A 70 15.18 24.30 -2.95
CA ILE A 70 16.21 24.55 -3.96
C ILE A 70 15.63 25.22 -5.19
N LEU A 71 14.41 24.86 -5.58
CA LEU A 71 13.75 25.47 -6.75
C LEU A 71 13.43 26.93 -6.53
N GLU A 72 13.41 27.42 -5.30
CA GLU A 72 13.26 28.84 -5.03
C GLU A 72 14.50 29.63 -5.47
N SER A 73 15.65 28.98 -5.49
CA SER A 73 16.93 29.65 -5.78
C SER A 73 17.56 29.24 -7.09
N TYR A 74 17.18 28.12 -7.66
CA TYR A 74 17.80 27.55 -8.85
C TYR A 74 16.75 27.19 -9.90
N ASP A 75 17.19 27.18 -11.17
CA ASP A 75 16.35 26.72 -12.27
C ASP A 75 16.14 25.23 -12.20
N ALA A 76 15.03 24.78 -12.79
CA ALA A 76 14.74 23.35 -12.86
C ALA A 76 15.81 22.54 -13.61
N GLY A 77 16.62 23.20 -14.44
CA GLY A 77 17.72 22.55 -15.15
C GLY A 77 19.02 22.49 -14.39
N HIS A 78 19.05 23.02 -13.16
CA HIS A 78 20.28 23.00 -12.37
C HIS A 78 20.64 21.56 -12.01
N ASP A 79 21.95 21.24 -12.03
CA ASP A 79 22.41 19.88 -11.76
C ASP A 79 21.93 19.32 -10.42
N HIS A 80 21.91 20.16 -9.39
CA HIS A 80 21.45 19.71 -8.07
C HIS A 80 19.97 19.36 -8.06
N VAL A 81 19.18 20.11 -8.80
CA VAL A 81 17.74 19.81 -8.95
C VAL A 81 17.58 18.47 -9.67
N ALA A 82 18.37 18.25 -10.72
CA ALA A 82 18.33 16.99 -11.47
C ALA A 82 18.73 15.81 -10.60
N GLU A 83 19.73 15.97 -9.75
CA GLU A 83 20.16 14.91 -8.84
C GLU A 83 19.05 14.52 -7.86
N LEU A 84 18.37 15.51 -7.27
CA LEU A 84 17.29 15.26 -6.34
C LEU A 84 16.09 14.61 -7.04
N ALA A 85 15.80 15.08 -8.25
CA ALA A 85 14.69 14.50 -9.02
C ALA A 85 14.97 13.03 -9.36
N ASP A 86 16.21 12.70 -9.73
CA ASP A 86 16.61 11.33 -9.99
C ASP A 86 16.51 10.46 -8.75
N TYR A 87 16.85 11.01 -7.60
CA TYR A 87 16.77 10.31 -6.36
C TYR A 87 15.32 9.99 -6.01
N LEU A 88 14.42 10.96 -6.21
CA LEU A 88 12.99 10.75 -6.01
C LEU A 88 12.46 9.69 -6.94
N ALA A 89 12.88 9.69 -8.20
CA ALA A 89 12.46 8.67 -9.16
C ALA A 89 12.89 7.27 -8.70
N THR A 90 14.09 7.16 -8.15
CA THR A 90 14.59 5.91 -7.60
C THR A 90 13.70 5.44 -6.43
N MET A 91 13.26 6.35 -5.59
CA MET A 91 12.39 6.01 -4.49
C MET A 91 11.01 5.55 -4.94
N ILE A 92 10.49 6.15 -5.99
CA ILE A 92 9.22 5.74 -6.58
C ILE A 92 9.32 4.31 -7.10
N HIS A 93 10.41 3.98 -7.79
CA HIS A 93 10.66 2.62 -8.26
C HIS A 93 10.73 1.63 -7.11
N LYS A 94 11.44 2.02 -6.06
CA LYS A 94 11.57 1.16 -4.88
C LYS A 94 10.22 0.93 -4.21
N TRP A 95 9.42 1.98 -4.13
CA TRP A 95 8.06 1.88 -3.58
C TRP A 95 7.25 0.82 -4.33
N HIS A 96 7.21 0.93 -5.66
CA HIS A 96 6.47 -0.03 -6.48
C HIS A 96 6.98 -1.46 -6.31
N SER A 97 8.29 -1.62 -6.22
CA SER A 97 8.88 -2.94 -6.00
C SER A 97 8.44 -3.55 -4.67
N VAL A 98 8.40 -2.73 -3.61
CA VAL A 98 7.99 -3.21 -2.29
C VAL A 98 6.49 -3.51 -2.26
N VAL A 99 5.69 -2.68 -2.93
CA VAL A 99 4.24 -2.94 -3.05
C VAL A 99 4.00 -4.27 -3.76
N ASP A 100 4.74 -4.54 -4.83
CA ASP A 100 4.61 -5.81 -5.55
C ASP A 100 4.94 -7.00 -4.65
N LYS A 101 5.97 -6.86 -3.84
CA LYS A 101 6.33 -7.91 -2.87
C LYS A 101 5.24 -8.09 -1.82
N MET A 102 4.63 -6.99 -1.38
CA MET A 102 3.52 -7.05 -0.43
C MET A 102 2.36 -7.86 -1.01
N GLU A 103 2.01 -7.62 -2.27
CA GLU A 103 0.94 -8.35 -2.92
C GLU A 103 1.21 -9.85 -2.97
N LEU A 104 2.46 -10.23 -3.15
CA LEU A 104 2.82 -11.65 -3.18
C LEU A 104 2.60 -12.33 -1.83
N THR A 105 2.61 -11.59 -0.74
CA THR A 105 2.31 -12.17 0.58
C THR A 105 0.82 -12.40 0.78
N GLY A 106 -0.01 -11.82 -0.07
CA GLY A 106 -1.45 -11.83 0.09
C GLY A 106 -1.98 -10.63 0.86
N ALA A 107 -1.10 -9.88 1.51
CA ALA A 107 -1.49 -8.70 2.27
C ALA A 107 -1.68 -7.50 1.37
N LYS A 108 -2.55 -6.58 1.80
CA LYS A 108 -2.62 -5.28 1.19
C LYS A 108 -2.44 -4.22 2.27
N MET A 109 -1.84 -3.11 1.90
CA MET A 109 -1.69 -2.00 2.83
C MET A 109 -2.97 -1.18 2.84
N ALA A 110 -3.67 -1.22 3.97
CA ALA A 110 -4.92 -0.48 4.12
C ALA A 110 -4.65 0.97 4.53
N CYS A 111 -3.59 1.18 5.30
CA CYS A 111 -3.18 2.52 5.72
C CYS A 111 -1.68 2.52 5.99
N LEU A 112 -1.02 3.61 5.62
CA LEU A 112 0.42 3.73 5.80
C LEU A 112 0.77 4.27 7.19
N GLU A 113 0.05 5.26 7.65
CA GLU A 113 0.27 5.90 8.96
C GLU A 113 -1.07 6.24 9.60
N PRO A 114 -1.48 5.53 10.65
CA PRO A 114 -0.79 4.39 11.25
C PRO A 114 -0.80 3.17 10.34
N GLY A 115 0.19 2.34 10.47
CA GLY A 115 0.32 1.16 9.61
C GLY A 115 -0.79 0.16 9.84
N ARG A 116 -1.42 -0.26 8.75
CA ARG A 116 -2.48 -1.26 8.82
C ARG A 116 -2.44 -2.15 7.59
N LEU A 117 -2.50 -3.44 7.83
CA LEU A 117 -2.51 -4.44 6.78
C LEU A 117 -3.79 -5.24 6.83
N GLU A 118 -4.24 -5.68 5.68
CA GLU A 118 -5.44 -6.47 5.54
C GLU A 118 -5.24 -7.62 4.57
N TRP A 119 -5.99 -8.69 4.80
CA TRP A 119 -6.01 -9.86 3.92
C TRP A 119 -7.45 -10.23 3.67
N TYR A 120 -7.74 -10.64 2.44
CA TYR A 120 -9.06 -11.20 2.13
C TYR A 120 -9.10 -12.65 2.58
N GLY A 121 -10.21 -13.05 3.17
CA GLY A 121 -10.44 -14.43 3.55
C GLY A 121 -11.89 -14.81 3.33
N VAL A 122 -12.19 -16.07 3.55
CA VAL A 122 -13.55 -16.59 3.46
C VAL A 122 -13.84 -17.40 4.70
N VAL A 123 -14.94 -17.08 5.38
CA VAL A 123 -15.39 -17.81 6.55
C VAL A 123 -16.90 -18.03 6.38
N ASP A 124 -17.33 -19.29 6.44
CA ASP A 124 -18.76 -19.65 6.27
C ASP A 124 -19.36 -19.08 4.99
N GLU A 125 -18.59 -19.19 3.89
CA GLU A 125 -18.99 -18.72 2.57
C GLU A 125 -19.15 -17.21 2.47
N LYS A 126 -18.66 -16.47 3.47
CA LYS A 126 -18.70 -15.02 3.47
C LYS A 126 -17.29 -14.45 3.32
N LEU A 127 -17.19 -13.38 2.57
CA LEU A 127 -15.95 -12.67 2.43
C LEU A 127 -15.65 -11.93 3.72
N VAL A 128 -14.42 -12.07 4.20
CA VAL A 128 -13.98 -11.39 5.42
C VAL A 128 -12.68 -10.64 5.14
N LEU A 129 -12.38 -9.69 6.01
CA LEU A 129 -11.09 -9.03 6.02
C LEU A 129 -10.43 -9.30 7.37
N TYR A 130 -9.25 -9.88 7.31
CA TYR A 130 -8.40 -10.00 8.49
C TYR A 130 -7.57 -8.73 8.55
N SER A 131 -7.44 -8.13 9.71
CA SER A 131 -6.71 -6.86 9.86
C SER A 131 -5.67 -6.95 10.94
N TRP A 132 -4.56 -6.30 10.67
CA TRP A 132 -3.49 -6.11 11.64
C TRP A 132 -3.12 -4.62 11.65
N THR A 133 -3.03 -4.06 12.84
CA THR A 133 -2.61 -2.68 13.02
C THR A 133 -1.24 -2.67 13.67
N GLN A 134 -0.38 -1.80 13.20
CA GLN A 134 0.98 -1.69 13.71
C GLN A 134 0.97 -1.46 15.23
N GLY A 135 1.70 -2.29 15.94
CA GLY A 135 1.69 -2.31 17.40
C GLY A 135 1.00 -3.53 17.99
N GLU A 136 0.17 -4.22 17.20
CA GLU A 136 -0.43 -5.48 17.63
C GLU A 136 0.54 -6.63 17.42
N ASP A 137 0.48 -7.63 18.29
CA ASP A 137 1.36 -8.79 18.17
C ASP A 137 0.94 -9.73 17.06
N ASP A 138 -0.35 -9.81 16.80
CA ASP A 138 -0.90 -10.71 15.80
C ASP A 138 -2.15 -10.08 15.19
N ILE A 139 -2.72 -10.76 14.21
CA ILE A 139 -3.98 -10.32 13.60
C ILE A 139 -5.09 -10.47 14.65
N GLU A 140 -5.70 -9.36 15.00
CA GLU A 140 -6.69 -9.35 16.08
C GLU A 140 -8.08 -8.96 15.62
N SER A 141 -8.22 -8.49 14.40
CA SER A 141 -9.52 -8.03 13.91
C SER A 141 -9.95 -8.81 12.69
N VAL A 142 -11.23 -9.19 12.67
CA VAL A 142 -11.84 -9.81 11.51
C VAL A 142 -13.14 -9.05 11.24
N SER A 143 -13.24 -8.51 10.02
CA SER A 143 -14.44 -7.80 9.61
C SER A 143 -15.19 -8.61 8.57
N TYR A 144 -16.49 -8.76 8.75
CA TYR A 144 -17.32 -9.45 7.77
C TYR A 144 -17.86 -8.42 6.79
N THR A 145 -17.82 -8.76 5.51
CA THR A 145 -18.44 -7.91 4.51
C THR A 145 -19.91 -8.25 4.41
N HIS A 146 -20.65 -7.41 3.72
CA HIS A 146 -22.06 -7.66 3.47
C HIS A 146 -22.27 -8.61 2.31
N LEU A 147 -21.21 -8.93 1.58
CA LEU A 147 -21.32 -9.77 0.41
C LEU A 147 -21.12 -11.22 0.75
N THR A 148 -21.94 -12.05 0.11
CA THR A 148 -21.74 -13.49 0.12
C THR A 148 -21.08 -13.83 -1.20
N LEU A 149 -20.11 -14.72 -1.16
CA LEU A 149 -19.44 -15.12 -2.39
C LEU A 149 -20.41 -15.88 -3.30
N PRO A 150 -20.32 -15.66 -4.60
CA PRO A 150 -21.16 -16.36 -5.55
C PRO A 150 -20.87 -17.86 -5.62
#